data_ba5f73aed5ab2f8a728dd0e19a069eec
#
_entry.id   ba5f73aed5ab2f8a728dd0e19a069eec
#
_cell.length_a   1.000
_cell.length_b   1.000
_cell.length_c   1.000
_cell.angle_alpha   90.00
_cell.angle_beta   90.00
_cell.angle_gamma   90.00
#
_symmetry.space_group_name_H-M   'P 1'
#
loop_
_entity.id
_entity.type
_entity.pdbx_description
1 polymer ?
#
loop_
_entity_poly.entity_id
_entity_poly.type
_entity_poly.pdbx_seq_one_letter_code
_entity_poly.pdbx_strand_id
1 'polypeptide(L)'
;MFKQRKKIDKFCILLPVYNDWQSLKKLLLIIDKKLILLKGLINVMVVNDASTIKPDLDLKKFKKIKQIQIINLTKNLGSQKSISIGLKYLKNKNESIVLVIDSDGEDDVGQVKKMLLTAKKFENYIVVSNRTKRREVFYFKIFYKIHLLTTFLLTWKWISFGNFTSFHSKHIRKLNFNDAWLAFPAALIKSFKLKNLYAERKIRYYGRSKVSFLKLLFHSFSIISVFYKKIFLISILYCLIFYFINQILKESNFIFLFLSLIFLNITLLTYRLFSKIRNEYTNKLFIKNIMTLNNKRKIKNN
;
A
#
# COMPACT_ATOMS: atom_id res chain seq x y z
N MET A 1 3.09 -37.32 -26.12
CA MET A 1 3.64 -35.97 -25.89
C MET A 1 2.56 -35.07 -25.30
N PHE A 2 2.45 -34.97 -23.97
CA PHE A 2 1.42 -34.15 -23.32
C PHE A 2 1.73 -32.68 -23.52
N LYS A 3 0.97 -31.96 -24.35
CA LYS A 3 1.01 -30.49 -24.42
C LYS A 3 0.71 -29.96 -23.02
N GLN A 4 1.71 -29.47 -22.27
CA GLN A 4 1.48 -28.70 -21.05
C GLN A 4 0.54 -27.55 -21.40
N ARG A 5 -0.69 -27.57 -20.89
CA ARG A 5 -1.65 -26.47 -21.01
C ARG A 5 -0.97 -25.22 -20.43
N LYS A 6 -0.62 -24.28 -21.27
CA LYS A 6 0.01 -23.01 -20.88
C LYS A 6 -0.92 -22.34 -19.86
N LYS A 7 -0.48 -22.25 -18.62
CA LYS A 7 -1.25 -21.66 -17.51
C LYS A 7 -1.58 -20.21 -17.86
N ILE A 8 -2.87 -19.88 -17.95
CA ILE A 8 -3.32 -18.52 -18.24
C ILE A 8 -2.99 -17.62 -17.05
N ASP A 9 -2.27 -16.51 -17.31
CA ASP A 9 -1.96 -15.54 -16.27
C ASP A 9 -3.24 -14.90 -15.73
N LYS A 10 -3.32 -14.77 -14.42
CA LYS A 10 -4.41 -14.07 -13.72
C LYS A 10 -3.85 -12.87 -12.99
N PHE A 11 -4.30 -11.70 -13.38
CA PHE A 11 -3.91 -10.43 -12.78
C PHE A 11 -5.05 -9.91 -11.92
N CYS A 12 -4.74 -9.48 -10.71
CA CYS A 12 -5.70 -8.82 -9.82
C CYS A 12 -5.27 -7.40 -9.54
N ILE A 13 -6.19 -6.44 -9.73
CA ILE A 13 -5.98 -5.03 -9.38
C ILE A 13 -6.77 -4.74 -8.11
N LEU A 14 -6.07 -4.42 -7.03
CA LEU A 14 -6.64 -4.12 -5.72
C LEU A 14 -6.69 -2.60 -5.51
N LEU A 15 -7.89 -2.09 -5.20
CA LEU A 15 -8.12 -0.66 -5.00
C LEU A 15 -8.96 -0.42 -3.72
N PRO A 16 -8.48 0.39 -2.77
CA PRO A 16 -9.33 0.92 -1.71
C PRO A 16 -10.18 2.09 -2.25
N VAL A 17 -11.42 2.22 -1.80
CA VAL A 17 -12.30 3.34 -2.18
C VAL A 17 -13.10 3.83 -0.96
N TYR A 18 -13.22 5.16 -0.82
CA TYR A 18 -14.10 5.81 0.16
C TYR A 18 -14.78 7.04 -0.44
N ASN A 19 -16.08 6.94 -0.73
CA ASN A 19 -16.88 8.02 -1.31
C ASN A 19 -16.24 8.66 -2.57
N ASP A 20 -15.61 7.83 -3.42
CA ASP A 20 -14.90 8.27 -4.63
C ASP A 20 -15.14 7.33 -5.82
N TRP A 21 -16.40 6.91 -5.98
CA TRP A 21 -16.81 5.96 -7.02
C TRP A 21 -16.64 6.52 -8.44
N GLN A 22 -16.78 7.83 -8.62
CA GLN A 22 -16.59 8.50 -9.92
C GLN A 22 -15.13 8.39 -10.38
N SER A 23 -14.17 8.68 -9.48
CA SER A 23 -12.75 8.51 -9.77
C SER A 23 -12.41 7.05 -10.07
N LEU A 24 -12.90 6.12 -9.25
CA LEU A 24 -12.71 4.69 -9.45
C LEU A 24 -13.24 4.24 -10.81
N LYS A 25 -14.47 4.62 -11.20
CA LYS A 25 -15.07 4.27 -12.49
C LYS A 25 -14.21 4.77 -13.65
N LYS A 26 -13.78 6.03 -13.61
CA LYS A 26 -12.90 6.63 -14.63
C LYS A 26 -11.57 5.89 -14.71
N LEU A 27 -10.95 5.62 -13.55
CA LEU A 27 -9.70 4.88 -13.44
C LEU A 27 -9.80 3.50 -14.08
N LEU A 28 -10.83 2.72 -13.73
CA LEU A 28 -11.04 1.37 -14.27
C LEU A 28 -11.28 1.37 -15.76
N LEU A 29 -12.00 2.35 -16.32
CA LEU A 29 -12.19 2.49 -17.77
C LEU A 29 -10.86 2.75 -18.50
N ILE A 30 -9.98 3.57 -17.93
CA ILE A 30 -8.66 3.84 -18.50
C ILE A 30 -7.78 2.58 -18.41
N ILE A 31 -7.78 1.90 -17.27
CA ILE A 31 -7.04 0.64 -17.08
C ILE A 31 -7.52 -0.41 -18.09
N ASP A 32 -8.82 -0.60 -18.24
CA ASP A 32 -9.42 -1.56 -19.18
C ASP A 32 -8.91 -1.34 -20.61
N LYS A 33 -8.93 -0.08 -21.07
CA LYS A 33 -8.41 0.30 -22.40
C LYS A 33 -6.91 0.02 -22.52
N LYS A 34 -6.09 0.37 -21.52
CA LYS A 34 -4.63 0.19 -21.55
C LYS A 34 -4.21 -1.27 -21.50
N LEU A 35 -5.01 -2.13 -20.90
CA LEU A 35 -4.74 -3.55 -20.76
C LEU A 35 -5.37 -4.42 -21.84
N ILE A 36 -6.04 -3.84 -22.85
CA ILE A 36 -6.79 -4.60 -23.88
C ILE A 36 -5.91 -5.65 -24.56
N LEU A 37 -4.66 -5.34 -24.87
CA LEU A 37 -3.69 -6.22 -25.52
C LEU A 37 -2.88 -7.10 -24.54
N LEU A 38 -3.10 -6.97 -23.23
CA LEU A 38 -2.38 -7.81 -22.27
C LEU A 38 -2.96 -9.23 -22.30
N LYS A 39 -2.12 -10.23 -22.57
CA LYS A 39 -2.52 -11.65 -22.50
C LYS A 39 -2.78 -12.04 -21.06
N GLY A 40 -3.94 -12.68 -20.77
CA GLY A 40 -4.34 -13.11 -19.43
C GLY A 40 -5.69 -12.55 -18.99
N LEU A 41 -6.16 -12.99 -17.83
CA LEU A 41 -7.42 -12.56 -17.21
C LEU A 41 -7.16 -11.40 -16.25
N ILE A 42 -7.97 -10.35 -16.32
CA ILE A 42 -7.90 -9.20 -15.41
C ILE A 42 -9.12 -9.24 -14.49
N ASN A 43 -8.84 -9.41 -13.20
CA ASN A 43 -9.82 -9.28 -12.12
C ASN A 43 -9.56 -7.99 -11.35
N VAL A 44 -10.60 -7.42 -10.81
CA VAL A 44 -10.52 -6.21 -9.96
C VAL A 44 -11.08 -6.55 -8.60
N MET A 45 -10.40 -6.14 -7.56
CA MET A 45 -10.87 -6.20 -6.18
C MET A 45 -10.93 -4.78 -5.62
N VAL A 46 -12.13 -4.35 -5.31
CA VAL A 46 -12.40 -3.06 -4.68
C VAL A 46 -12.66 -3.30 -3.21
N VAL A 47 -11.96 -2.60 -2.33
CA VAL A 47 -12.30 -2.57 -0.90
C VAL A 47 -13.00 -1.26 -0.61
N ASN A 48 -14.32 -1.36 -0.43
CA ASN A 48 -15.18 -0.24 -0.07
C ASN A 48 -15.07 0.04 1.43
N ASP A 49 -14.37 1.10 1.77
CA ASP A 49 -14.07 1.52 3.14
C ASP A 49 -15.26 2.21 3.82
N ALA A 50 -16.43 1.54 3.83
CA ALA A 50 -17.70 2.02 4.34
C ALA A 50 -18.17 3.34 3.69
N SER A 51 -18.14 3.41 2.36
CA SER A 51 -18.73 4.56 1.65
C SER A 51 -20.22 4.71 1.95
N THR A 52 -20.66 5.95 2.13
CA THR A 52 -22.07 6.33 2.25
C THR A 52 -22.76 6.42 0.89
N ILE A 53 -21.96 6.63 -0.18
CA ILE A 53 -22.43 6.70 -1.56
C ILE A 53 -22.42 5.28 -2.15
N LYS A 54 -23.50 4.89 -2.82
CA LYS A 54 -23.61 3.58 -3.50
C LYS A 54 -22.67 3.49 -4.70
N PRO A 55 -22.10 2.28 -4.97
CA PRO A 55 -21.26 2.06 -6.15
C PRO A 55 -22.08 2.20 -7.44
N ASP A 56 -21.54 2.96 -8.41
CA ASP A 56 -22.06 3.05 -9.79
C ASP A 56 -21.05 2.40 -10.77
N LEU A 57 -21.03 1.07 -10.78
CA LEU A 57 -20.16 0.29 -11.64
C LEU A 57 -20.99 -0.66 -12.52
N ASP A 58 -20.93 -0.42 -13.82
CA ASP A 58 -21.53 -1.30 -14.82
C ASP A 58 -20.44 -2.10 -15.55
N LEU A 59 -20.43 -3.42 -15.34
CA LEU A 59 -19.43 -4.30 -15.93
C LEU A 59 -19.54 -4.42 -17.45
N LYS A 60 -20.71 -4.15 -18.03
CA LYS A 60 -20.91 -4.19 -19.51
C LYS A 60 -20.01 -3.19 -20.24
N LYS A 61 -19.56 -2.13 -19.55
CA LYS A 61 -18.68 -1.08 -20.10
C LYS A 61 -17.22 -1.52 -20.25
N PHE A 62 -16.82 -2.63 -19.62
CA PHE A 62 -15.43 -3.11 -19.65
C PHE A 62 -15.25 -4.23 -20.67
N LYS A 63 -14.17 -4.16 -21.46
CA LYS A 63 -13.83 -5.16 -22.48
C LYS A 63 -12.86 -6.20 -21.97
N LYS A 64 -11.91 -5.79 -21.13
CA LYS A 64 -10.80 -6.61 -20.64
C LYS A 64 -11.01 -7.11 -19.22
N ILE A 65 -11.58 -6.30 -18.34
CA ILE A 65 -11.92 -6.68 -16.98
C ILE A 65 -13.03 -7.73 -17.01
N LYS A 66 -12.75 -8.90 -16.40
CA LYS A 66 -13.67 -10.05 -16.39
C LYS A 66 -14.56 -10.09 -15.17
N GLN A 67 -14.03 -9.67 -14.03
CA GLN A 67 -14.73 -9.73 -12.74
C GLN A 67 -14.36 -8.53 -11.90
N ILE A 68 -15.33 -7.97 -11.20
CA ILE A 68 -15.11 -6.99 -10.13
C ILE A 68 -15.71 -7.58 -8.85
N GLN A 69 -14.88 -7.76 -7.83
CA GLN A 69 -15.31 -8.10 -6.47
C GLN A 69 -15.24 -6.85 -5.60
N ILE A 70 -16.31 -6.58 -4.83
CA ILE A 70 -16.39 -5.45 -3.91
C ILE A 70 -16.52 -6.01 -2.51
N ILE A 71 -15.51 -5.79 -1.68
CA ILE A 71 -15.52 -6.07 -0.24
C ILE A 71 -16.05 -4.83 0.46
N ASN A 72 -17.26 -4.89 1.02
CA ASN A 72 -17.84 -3.78 1.77
C ASN A 72 -17.45 -3.89 3.24
N LEU A 73 -16.83 -2.84 3.78
CA LEU A 73 -16.47 -2.76 5.20
C LEU A 73 -17.64 -2.17 6.02
N THR A 74 -17.66 -2.51 7.31
CA THR A 74 -18.66 -2.02 8.27
C THR A 74 -18.42 -0.59 8.74
N LYS A 75 -17.14 -0.14 8.71
CA LYS A 75 -16.72 1.22 9.08
C LYS A 75 -15.49 1.67 8.33
N ASN A 76 -15.29 2.98 8.26
CA ASN A 76 -14.10 3.57 7.64
C ASN A 76 -12.86 3.28 8.49
N LEU A 77 -11.88 2.60 7.88
CA LEU A 77 -10.63 2.19 8.51
C LEU A 77 -9.41 2.90 7.94
N GLY A 78 -9.55 3.52 6.75
CA GLY A 78 -8.48 4.13 5.97
C GLY A 78 -7.80 3.16 5.00
N SER A 79 -7.12 3.73 3.99
CA SER A 79 -6.59 2.99 2.83
C SER A 79 -5.64 1.85 3.20
N GLN A 80 -4.74 2.04 4.19
CA GLN A 80 -3.75 1.03 4.58
C GLN A 80 -4.41 -0.25 5.09
N LYS A 81 -5.44 -0.09 5.92
CA LYS A 81 -6.20 -1.21 6.48
C LYS A 81 -7.08 -1.86 5.43
N SER A 82 -7.70 -1.08 4.56
CA SER A 82 -8.49 -1.57 3.42
C SER A 82 -7.62 -2.40 2.47
N ILE A 83 -6.40 -1.94 2.13
CA ILE A 83 -5.41 -2.71 1.36
C ILE A 83 -5.06 -4.02 2.08
N SER A 84 -4.77 -3.94 3.38
CA SER A 84 -4.42 -5.13 4.19
C SER A 84 -5.53 -6.18 4.19
N ILE A 85 -6.80 -5.77 4.33
CA ILE A 85 -7.97 -6.65 4.26
C ILE A 85 -8.09 -7.30 2.88
N GLY A 86 -7.99 -6.50 1.81
CA GLY A 86 -8.05 -6.99 0.43
C GLY A 86 -6.94 -8.00 0.12
N LEU A 87 -5.70 -7.73 0.54
CA LEU A 87 -4.58 -8.66 0.37
C LEU A 87 -4.77 -9.94 1.18
N LYS A 88 -5.30 -9.84 2.42
CA LYS A 88 -5.60 -11.02 3.24
C LYS A 88 -6.67 -11.91 2.58
N TYR A 89 -7.67 -11.30 1.96
CA TYR A 89 -8.67 -12.03 1.18
C TYR A 89 -8.05 -12.69 -0.07
N LEU A 90 -7.13 -12.00 -0.77
CA LEU A 90 -6.42 -12.54 -1.95
C LEU A 90 -5.45 -13.67 -1.61
N LYS A 91 -5.00 -13.82 -0.36
CA LYS A 91 -4.07 -14.86 0.07
C LYS A 91 -4.51 -16.28 -0.34
N ASN A 92 -5.82 -16.51 -0.35
CA ASN A 92 -6.44 -17.79 -0.66
C ASN A 92 -7.02 -17.85 -2.08
N LYS A 93 -6.74 -16.84 -2.93
CA LYS A 93 -7.20 -16.83 -4.32
C LYS A 93 -6.10 -17.29 -5.27
N ASN A 94 -6.52 -17.81 -6.43
CA ASN A 94 -5.60 -18.31 -7.46
C ASN A 94 -5.20 -17.20 -8.45
N GLU A 95 -4.75 -16.06 -7.92
CA GLU A 95 -4.19 -14.97 -8.71
C GLU A 95 -2.67 -15.15 -8.88
N SER A 96 -2.11 -14.72 -10.02
CA SER A 96 -0.67 -14.83 -10.26
C SER A 96 0.06 -13.56 -9.86
N ILE A 97 -0.44 -12.42 -10.34
CA ILE A 97 0.15 -11.09 -10.11
C ILE A 97 -0.91 -10.18 -9.49
N VAL A 98 -0.52 -9.46 -8.46
CA VAL A 98 -1.35 -8.45 -7.80
C VAL A 98 -0.75 -7.07 -8.04
N LEU A 99 -1.60 -6.11 -8.36
CA LEU A 99 -1.27 -4.70 -8.44
C LEU A 99 -2.16 -3.95 -7.44
N VAL A 100 -1.55 -3.17 -6.57
CA VAL A 100 -2.24 -2.27 -5.65
C VAL A 100 -2.11 -0.86 -6.19
N ILE A 101 -3.21 -0.11 -6.25
CA ILE A 101 -3.25 1.29 -6.71
C ILE A 101 -4.38 2.04 -6.00
N ASP A 102 -4.19 3.32 -5.71
CA ASP A 102 -5.25 4.16 -5.14
C ASP A 102 -6.32 4.50 -6.20
N SER A 103 -7.57 4.69 -5.77
CA SER A 103 -8.72 4.85 -6.67
C SER A 103 -8.90 6.27 -7.23
N ASP A 104 -8.10 7.24 -6.76
CA ASP A 104 -8.31 8.68 -7.04
C ASP A 104 -7.71 9.19 -8.35
N GLY A 105 -6.88 8.40 -9.03
CA GLY A 105 -6.24 8.75 -10.29
C GLY A 105 -4.96 9.57 -10.16
N GLU A 106 -4.45 9.79 -8.95
CA GLU A 106 -3.17 10.47 -8.74
C GLU A 106 -1.96 9.63 -9.16
N ASP A 107 -2.06 8.31 -9.14
CA ASP A 107 -1.03 7.42 -9.67
C ASP A 107 -1.09 7.34 -11.20
N ASP A 108 0.07 7.27 -11.87
CA ASP A 108 0.12 7.24 -13.33
C ASP A 108 -0.36 5.91 -13.91
N VAL A 109 -1.62 5.88 -14.32
CA VAL A 109 -2.28 4.71 -14.95
C VAL A 109 -1.54 4.23 -16.22
N GLY A 110 -0.75 5.11 -16.86
CA GLY A 110 0.12 4.73 -17.98
C GLY A 110 1.13 3.64 -17.64
N GLN A 111 1.53 3.54 -16.38
CA GLN A 111 2.49 2.57 -15.88
C GLN A 111 1.89 1.20 -15.52
N VAL A 112 0.56 1.07 -15.42
CA VAL A 112 -0.10 -0.17 -14.95
C VAL A 112 0.35 -1.40 -15.73
N LYS A 113 0.36 -1.35 -17.06
CA LYS A 113 0.82 -2.47 -17.91
C LYS A 113 2.27 -2.82 -17.62
N LYS A 114 3.15 -1.81 -17.53
CA LYS A 114 4.59 -1.98 -17.23
C LYS A 114 4.79 -2.57 -15.83
N MET A 115 4.06 -2.09 -14.82
CA MET A 115 4.10 -2.62 -13.46
C MET A 115 3.76 -4.11 -13.42
N LEU A 116 2.65 -4.52 -14.05
CA LEU A 116 2.21 -5.92 -14.10
C LEU A 116 3.23 -6.83 -14.82
N LEU A 117 3.74 -6.40 -15.98
CA LEU A 117 4.72 -7.17 -16.74
C LEU A 117 6.07 -7.26 -16.04
N THR A 118 6.50 -6.18 -15.37
CA THR A 118 7.74 -6.19 -14.58
C THR A 118 7.61 -7.12 -13.37
N ALA A 119 6.47 -7.12 -12.68
CA ALA A 119 6.22 -8.04 -11.56
C ALA A 119 6.18 -9.51 -12.02
N LYS A 120 5.66 -9.77 -13.22
CA LYS A 120 5.69 -11.09 -13.83
C LYS A 120 7.12 -11.53 -14.18
N LYS A 121 7.95 -10.62 -14.72
CA LYS A 121 9.35 -10.91 -15.10
C LYS A 121 10.24 -11.08 -13.86
N PHE A 122 10.05 -10.28 -12.83
CA PHE A 122 10.87 -10.25 -11.62
C PHE A 122 10.08 -10.79 -10.41
N GLU A 123 9.75 -12.07 -10.44
CA GLU A 123 8.86 -12.72 -9.46
C GLU A 123 9.33 -12.65 -8.01
N ASN A 124 10.63 -12.44 -7.75
CA ASN A 124 11.19 -12.37 -6.41
C ASN A 124 11.24 -10.93 -5.84
N TYR A 125 10.78 -9.95 -6.62
CA TYR A 125 10.79 -8.54 -6.26
C TYR A 125 9.37 -8.00 -6.12
N ILE A 126 9.23 -7.01 -5.25
CA ILE A 126 8.09 -6.10 -5.25
C ILE A 126 8.42 -4.93 -6.18
N VAL A 127 7.63 -4.73 -7.22
CA VAL A 127 7.77 -3.58 -8.12
C VAL A 127 7.04 -2.40 -7.50
N VAL A 128 7.74 -1.30 -7.29
CA VAL A 128 7.21 -0.08 -6.67
C VAL A 128 7.31 1.10 -7.61
N SER A 129 6.31 1.99 -7.58
CA SER A 129 6.31 3.23 -8.35
C SER A 129 6.80 4.38 -7.47
N ASN A 130 8.03 4.84 -7.71
CA ASN A 130 8.58 6.01 -7.06
C ASN A 130 8.11 7.29 -7.75
N ARG A 131 7.74 8.29 -6.96
CA ARG A 131 7.22 9.57 -7.46
C ARG A 131 8.38 10.51 -7.80
N THR A 132 8.51 10.91 -9.08
CA THR A 132 9.60 11.78 -9.56
C THR A 132 9.32 13.25 -9.34
N LYS A 133 8.05 13.67 -9.45
CA LYS A 133 7.63 15.06 -9.26
C LYS A 133 6.48 15.16 -8.26
N ARG A 134 6.57 16.14 -7.36
CA ARG A 134 5.54 16.47 -6.38
C ARG A 134 4.99 17.86 -6.68
N ARG A 135 3.65 17.95 -6.70
CA ARG A 135 2.91 19.18 -6.99
C ARG A 135 2.32 19.85 -5.74
N GLU A 136 2.72 19.35 -4.54
CA GLU A 136 2.23 19.92 -3.28
C GLU A 136 2.81 21.31 -3.03
N VAL A 137 2.15 22.08 -2.17
CA VAL A 137 2.57 23.42 -1.72
C VAL A 137 3.91 23.32 -0.98
N PHE A 138 4.68 24.40 -1.00
CA PHE A 138 6.08 24.45 -0.53
C PHE A 138 6.28 23.89 0.89
N TYR A 139 5.46 24.28 1.86
CA TYR A 139 5.57 23.81 3.24
C TYR A 139 5.31 22.29 3.38
N PHE A 140 4.39 21.70 2.60
CA PHE A 140 4.20 20.25 2.57
C PHE A 140 5.43 19.51 2.03
N LYS A 141 6.17 20.11 1.09
CA LYS A 141 7.44 19.54 0.60
C LYS A 141 8.50 19.53 1.68
N ILE A 142 8.57 20.59 2.52
CA ILE A 142 9.50 20.65 3.65
C ILE A 142 9.16 19.57 4.68
N PHE A 143 7.91 19.51 5.14
CA PHE A 143 7.47 18.47 6.09
C PHE A 143 7.72 17.06 5.58
N TYR A 144 7.52 16.85 4.28
CA TYR A 144 7.82 15.55 3.69
C TYR A 144 9.33 15.22 3.70
N LYS A 145 10.20 16.19 3.42
CA LYS A 145 11.66 16.01 3.51
C LYS A 145 12.09 15.70 4.95
N ILE A 146 11.53 16.42 5.92
CA ILE A 146 11.75 16.18 7.35
C ILE A 146 11.30 14.76 7.70
N HIS A 147 10.10 14.35 7.29
CA HIS A 147 9.61 12.97 7.49
C HIS A 147 10.54 11.92 6.89
N LEU A 148 11.02 12.11 5.65
CA LEU A 148 11.96 11.18 5.02
C LEU A 148 13.27 11.09 5.79
N LEU A 149 13.84 12.23 6.21
CA LEU A 149 15.08 12.28 6.97
C LEU A 149 14.90 11.60 8.34
N THR A 150 13.86 11.94 9.08
CA THR A 150 13.54 11.31 10.38
C THR A 150 13.34 9.80 10.23
N THR A 151 12.59 9.38 9.20
CA THR A 151 12.40 7.95 8.93
C THR A 151 13.73 7.28 8.59
N PHE A 152 14.59 7.93 7.81
CA PHE A 152 15.93 7.40 7.50
C PHE A 152 16.80 7.27 8.74
N LEU A 153 16.91 8.32 9.56
CA LEU A 153 17.71 8.30 10.79
C LEU A 153 17.25 7.20 11.76
N LEU A 154 15.94 7.02 11.92
CA LEU A 154 15.38 6.02 12.84
C LEU A 154 15.37 4.60 12.27
N THR A 155 15.37 4.41 10.95
CA THR A 155 15.13 3.09 10.34
C THR A 155 16.20 2.67 9.35
N TRP A 156 17.09 3.57 8.94
CA TRP A 156 18.04 3.41 7.84
C TRP A 156 17.37 2.93 6.54
N LYS A 157 16.11 3.35 6.34
CA LYS A 157 15.33 3.05 5.14
C LYS A 157 14.75 4.32 4.54
N TRP A 158 14.90 4.46 3.22
CA TRP A 158 14.34 5.56 2.47
C TRP A 158 13.04 5.13 1.80
N ILE A 159 11.89 5.62 2.29
CA ILE A 159 10.56 5.21 1.82
C ILE A 159 9.95 6.34 0.99
N SER A 160 10.18 6.32 -0.33
CA SER A 160 9.75 7.38 -1.27
C SER A 160 8.57 6.99 -2.17
N PHE A 161 8.02 5.79 -2.02
CA PHE A 161 6.88 5.29 -2.78
C PHE A 161 5.61 5.19 -1.93
N GLY A 162 4.45 5.16 -2.61
CA GLY A 162 3.13 4.98 -1.98
C GLY A 162 2.58 3.58 -2.17
N ASN A 163 1.24 3.50 -2.31
CA ASN A 163 0.55 2.21 -2.46
C ASN A 163 0.71 1.59 -3.85
N PHE A 164 1.11 2.37 -4.87
CA PHE A 164 1.21 1.89 -6.25
C PHE A 164 2.36 0.89 -6.40
N THR A 165 2.02 -0.38 -6.29
CA THR A 165 2.97 -1.50 -6.27
C THR A 165 2.39 -2.70 -7.01
N SER A 166 3.27 -3.56 -7.57
CA SER A 166 2.87 -4.80 -8.21
C SER A 166 3.82 -5.94 -7.86
N PHE A 167 3.29 -7.14 -7.65
CA PHE A 167 4.09 -8.28 -7.22
C PHE A 167 3.39 -9.63 -7.49
N HIS A 168 4.18 -10.69 -7.49
CA HIS A 168 3.65 -12.05 -7.55
C HIS A 168 2.92 -12.40 -6.24
N SER A 169 1.75 -13.03 -6.35
CA SER A 169 0.86 -13.34 -5.22
C SER A 169 1.53 -14.20 -4.12
N LYS A 170 2.60 -14.94 -4.43
CA LYS A 170 3.39 -15.67 -3.44
C LYS A 170 3.91 -14.79 -2.30
N HIS A 171 4.13 -13.49 -2.56
CA HIS A 171 4.58 -12.54 -1.54
C HIS A 171 3.49 -12.22 -0.50
N ILE A 172 2.20 -12.37 -0.84
CA ILE A 172 1.11 -12.18 0.11
C ILE A 172 1.23 -13.16 1.28
N ARG A 173 1.66 -14.40 1.02
CA ARG A 173 1.82 -15.42 2.06
C ARG A 173 2.93 -15.08 3.06
N LYS A 174 3.96 -14.33 2.61
CA LYS A 174 5.12 -13.90 3.42
C LYS A 174 4.94 -12.51 4.03
N LEU A 175 3.89 -11.77 3.64
CA LEU A 175 3.61 -10.43 4.13
C LEU A 175 3.19 -10.48 5.61
N ASN A 176 3.84 -9.64 6.43
CA ASN A 176 3.38 -9.42 7.80
C ASN A 176 2.17 -8.48 7.79
N PHE A 177 0.98 -9.05 8.02
CA PHE A 177 -0.27 -8.28 7.98
C PHE A 177 -0.40 -7.27 9.13
N ASN A 178 0.26 -7.46 10.27
CA ASN A 178 0.29 -6.47 11.33
C ASN A 178 1.08 -5.22 10.91
N ASP A 179 2.16 -5.41 10.13
CA ASP A 179 2.92 -4.31 9.56
C ASP A 179 2.13 -3.61 8.43
N ALA A 180 1.53 -4.40 7.53
CA ALA A 180 0.72 -3.86 6.43
C ALA A 180 -0.53 -3.10 6.92
N TRP A 181 -1.10 -3.50 8.05
CA TRP A 181 -2.21 -2.82 8.72
C TRP A 181 -1.85 -1.40 9.18
N LEU A 182 -0.61 -1.20 9.60
CA LEU A 182 -0.08 0.11 10.00
C LEU A 182 0.29 0.94 8.78
N ALA A 183 1.17 0.40 7.93
CA ALA A 183 1.66 1.08 6.74
C ALA A 183 2.14 0.06 5.70
N PHE A 184 1.36 -0.14 4.66
CA PHE A 184 1.63 -1.13 3.60
C PHE A 184 2.99 -0.92 2.91
N PRO A 185 3.39 0.32 2.47
CA PRO A 185 4.70 0.53 1.88
C PRO A 185 5.86 0.19 2.82
N ALA A 186 5.73 0.51 4.12
CA ALA A 186 6.73 0.19 5.13
C ALA A 186 6.86 -1.32 5.36
N ALA A 187 5.74 -2.06 5.35
CA ALA A 187 5.73 -3.51 5.45
C ALA A 187 6.45 -4.16 4.25
N LEU A 188 6.28 -3.61 3.04
CA LEU A 188 6.95 -4.12 1.85
C LEU A 188 8.47 -3.92 1.89
N ILE A 189 8.96 -2.71 2.18
CA ILE A 189 10.41 -2.44 2.22
C ILE A 189 11.12 -3.14 3.37
N LYS A 190 10.38 -3.46 4.45
CA LYS A 190 10.89 -4.24 5.57
C LYS A 190 11.12 -5.70 5.21
N SER A 191 10.26 -6.28 4.38
CA SER A 191 10.17 -7.73 4.19
C SER A 191 10.69 -8.21 2.85
N PHE A 192 10.82 -7.35 1.83
CA PHE A 192 11.08 -7.77 0.45
C PHE A 192 12.13 -6.91 -0.24
N LYS A 193 12.75 -7.50 -1.30
CA LYS A 193 13.58 -6.76 -2.26
C LYS A 193 12.66 -5.96 -3.19
N LEU A 194 13.04 -4.71 -3.47
CA LEU A 194 12.27 -3.80 -4.30
C LEU A 194 12.89 -3.63 -5.68
N LYS A 195 12.03 -3.51 -6.70
CA LYS A 195 12.37 -3.09 -8.06
C LYS A 195 11.69 -1.75 -8.33
N ASN A 196 12.48 -0.70 -8.48
CA ASN A 196 11.98 0.65 -8.65
C ASN A 196 11.57 0.92 -10.10
N LEU A 197 10.37 1.46 -10.29
CA LEU A 197 9.95 2.18 -11.48
C LEU A 197 9.66 3.62 -11.07
N TYR A 198 9.76 4.55 -12.02
CA TYR A 198 9.59 5.97 -11.75
C TYR A 198 8.39 6.48 -12.53
N ALA A 199 7.51 7.25 -11.86
CA ALA A 199 6.33 7.85 -12.46
C ALA A 199 6.04 9.23 -11.86
N GLU A 200 5.42 10.11 -12.63
CA GLU A 200 4.93 11.38 -12.14
C GLU A 200 3.61 11.19 -11.40
N ARG A 201 3.41 11.93 -10.31
CA ARG A 201 2.11 12.04 -9.68
C ARG A 201 1.19 12.89 -10.55
N LYS A 202 0.02 12.35 -10.92
CA LYS A 202 -1.00 13.04 -11.70
C LYS A 202 -1.93 13.84 -10.79
N ILE A 203 -2.83 14.59 -11.41
CA ILE A 203 -3.88 15.31 -10.71
C ILE A 203 -5.03 14.34 -10.44
N ARG A 204 -5.61 14.43 -9.24
CA ARG A 204 -6.82 13.71 -8.85
C ARG A 204 -7.95 13.93 -9.86
N TYR A 205 -8.72 12.88 -10.16
CA TYR A 205 -9.76 12.99 -11.17
C TYR A 205 -10.92 13.86 -10.72
N TYR A 206 -11.37 13.70 -9.48
CA TYR A 206 -12.50 14.44 -8.93
C TYR A 206 -12.27 14.76 -7.46
N GLY A 207 -12.85 15.88 -7.02
CA GLY A 207 -12.84 16.32 -5.62
C GLY A 207 -11.46 16.74 -5.09
N ARG A 208 -11.43 17.07 -3.79
CA ARG A 208 -10.21 17.47 -3.07
C ARG A 208 -9.70 16.33 -2.20
N SER A 209 -8.41 16.33 -1.88
CA SER A 209 -7.82 15.40 -0.92
C SER A 209 -8.52 15.51 0.44
N LYS A 210 -8.91 14.36 1.01
CA LYS A 210 -9.54 14.26 2.34
C LYS A 210 -8.52 14.05 3.46
N VAL A 211 -7.22 14.13 3.14
CA VAL A 211 -6.13 13.89 4.09
C VAL A 211 -5.76 15.21 4.77
N SER A 212 -6.02 15.33 6.06
CA SER A 212 -5.57 16.45 6.89
C SER A 212 -4.10 16.30 7.30
N PHE A 213 -3.47 17.39 7.73
CA PHE A 213 -2.10 17.41 8.23
C PHE A 213 -1.91 16.44 9.41
N LEU A 214 -2.83 16.41 10.37
CA LEU A 214 -2.78 15.46 11.48
C LEU A 214 -2.80 14.00 11.02
N LYS A 215 -3.62 13.67 10.01
CA LYS A 215 -3.62 12.31 9.43
C LYS A 215 -2.28 11.95 8.80
N LEU A 216 -1.57 12.91 8.20
CA LEU A 216 -0.22 12.71 7.67
C LEU A 216 0.79 12.44 8.78
N LEU A 217 0.72 13.17 9.90
CA LEU A 217 1.57 12.92 11.07
C LEU A 217 1.34 11.52 11.65
N PHE A 218 0.08 11.13 11.87
CA PHE A 218 -0.25 9.78 12.34
C PHE A 218 0.20 8.70 11.35
N HIS A 219 0.09 8.96 10.06
CA HIS A 219 0.59 8.02 9.04
C HIS A 219 2.12 7.89 9.08
N SER A 220 2.84 9.01 9.26
CA SER A 220 4.30 9.01 9.44
C SER A 220 4.71 8.20 10.68
N PHE A 221 4.01 8.39 11.80
CA PHE A 221 4.23 7.61 13.02
C PHE A 221 3.93 6.11 12.80
N SER A 222 2.88 5.78 12.05
CA SER A 222 2.55 4.40 11.69
C SER A 222 3.66 3.75 10.85
N ILE A 223 4.25 4.49 9.90
CA ILE A 223 5.38 4.02 9.08
C ILE A 223 6.58 3.68 9.99
N ILE A 224 6.95 4.59 10.89
CA ILE A 224 8.06 4.41 11.83
C ILE A 224 7.81 3.21 12.73
N SER A 225 6.58 3.05 13.24
CA SER A 225 6.20 1.95 14.15
C SER A 225 6.35 0.55 13.53
N VAL A 226 6.32 0.42 12.20
CA VAL A 226 6.62 -0.85 11.53
C VAL A 226 8.02 -1.34 11.84
N PHE A 227 8.97 -0.44 12.10
CA PHE A 227 10.38 -0.74 12.34
C PHE A 227 10.78 -0.73 13.82
N TYR A 228 9.83 -0.75 14.76
CA TYR A 228 10.08 -0.58 16.20
C TYR A 228 11.26 -1.39 16.75
N LYS A 229 11.42 -2.68 16.36
CA LYS A 229 12.56 -3.51 16.80
C LYS A 229 13.91 -2.96 16.30
N LYS A 230 13.94 -2.50 15.04
CA LYS A 230 15.15 -1.92 14.46
C LYS A 230 15.47 -0.57 15.08
N ILE A 231 14.45 0.24 15.39
CA ILE A 231 14.60 1.53 16.05
C ILE A 231 15.18 1.34 17.44
N PHE A 232 14.71 0.33 18.17
CA PHE A 232 15.28 -0.01 19.47
C PHE A 232 16.79 -0.26 19.41
N LEU A 233 17.25 -1.08 18.44
CA LEU A 233 18.68 -1.34 18.24
C LEU A 233 19.47 -0.08 17.84
N ILE A 234 18.89 0.74 16.93
CA ILE A 234 19.52 1.99 16.50
C ILE A 234 19.58 3.00 17.67
N SER A 235 18.56 3.02 18.54
CA SER A 235 18.55 3.87 19.73
C SER A 235 19.68 3.50 20.69
N ILE A 236 19.94 2.20 20.88
CA ILE A 236 21.09 1.74 21.69
C ILE A 236 22.40 2.27 21.09
N LEU A 237 22.56 2.12 19.76
CA LEU A 237 23.76 2.63 19.10
C LEU A 237 23.92 4.15 19.27
N TYR A 238 22.86 4.93 19.12
CA TYR A 238 22.90 6.37 19.37
C TYR A 238 23.23 6.70 20.82
N CYS A 239 22.67 5.97 21.79
CA CYS A 239 23.01 6.15 23.20
C CYS A 239 24.51 5.90 23.46
N LEU A 240 25.11 4.87 22.86
CA LEU A 240 26.54 4.60 22.98
C LEU A 240 27.38 5.70 22.36
N ILE A 241 27.05 6.14 21.14
CA ILE A 241 27.75 7.24 20.46
C ILE A 241 27.69 8.51 21.32
N PHE A 242 26.51 8.87 21.83
CA PHE A 242 26.35 10.06 22.68
C PHE A 242 27.08 9.92 24.01
N TYR A 243 27.12 8.73 24.60
CA TYR A 243 27.90 8.47 25.81
C TYR A 243 29.39 8.78 25.57
N PHE A 244 29.99 8.26 24.48
CA PHE A 244 31.38 8.54 24.14
C PHE A 244 31.64 10.01 23.84
N ILE A 245 30.74 10.68 23.10
CA ILE A 245 30.85 12.13 22.84
C ILE A 245 30.80 12.92 24.16
N ASN A 246 29.91 12.54 25.09
CA ASN A 246 29.81 13.19 26.39
C ASN A 246 31.09 13.06 27.21
N GLN A 247 31.74 11.89 27.18
CA GLN A 247 33.06 11.71 27.86
C GLN A 247 34.13 12.64 27.29
N ILE A 248 34.10 12.90 25.97
CA ILE A 248 35.09 13.79 25.33
C ILE A 248 34.78 15.26 25.63
N LEU A 249 33.51 15.67 25.53
CA LEU A 249 33.10 17.08 25.64
C LEU A 249 32.85 17.52 27.09
N LYS A 250 32.78 16.58 28.05
CA LYS A 250 32.46 16.80 29.48
C LYS A 250 31.16 17.59 29.72
N GLU A 251 30.16 17.44 28.81
CA GLU A 251 28.87 18.11 28.92
C GLU A 251 27.77 17.17 29.46
N SER A 252 26.88 17.69 30.33
CA SER A 252 25.81 16.90 30.98
C SER A 252 24.49 16.83 30.21
N ASN A 253 24.37 17.49 29.04
CA ASN A 253 23.08 17.69 28.35
C ASN A 253 22.54 16.43 27.63
N PHE A 254 23.27 15.32 27.61
CA PHE A 254 22.86 14.08 26.93
C PHE A 254 21.75 13.30 27.62
N ILE A 255 21.45 13.61 28.88
CA ILE A 255 20.39 12.94 29.63
C ILE A 255 19.02 13.12 28.98
N PHE A 256 18.71 14.32 28.47
CA PHE A 256 17.44 14.60 27.78
C PHE A 256 17.30 13.81 26.48
N LEU A 257 18.37 13.64 25.73
CA LEU A 257 18.36 12.84 24.50
C LEU A 257 18.15 11.36 24.82
N PHE A 258 18.81 10.84 25.84
CA PHE A 258 18.64 9.49 26.30
C PHE A 258 17.19 9.21 26.73
N LEU A 259 16.61 10.06 27.57
CA LEU A 259 15.23 9.97 28.01
C LEU A 259 14.24 10.08 26.85
N SER A 260 14.50 10.95 25.86
CA SER A 260 13.65 11.10 24.68
C SER A 260 13.64 9.83 23.79
N LEU A 261 14.79 9.17 23.63
CA LEU A 261 14.88 7.90 22.91
C LEU A 261 14.16 6.77 23.64
N ILE A 262 14.26 6.69 24.98
CA ILE A 262 13.50 5.73 25.79
C ILE A 262 12.00 5.98 25.60
N PHE A 263 11.54 7.21 25.78
CA PHE A 263 10.15 7.59 25.62
C PHE A 263 9.62 7.23 24.20
N LEU A 264 10.39 7.52 23.16
CA LEU A 264 10.06 7.16 21.80
C LEU A 264 9.87 5.63 21.66
N ASN A 265 10.80 4.83 22.18
CA ASN A 265 10.72 3.37 22.08
C ASN A 265 9.51 2.80 22.83
N ILE A 266 9.21 3.30 24.03
CA ILE A 266 8.02 2.91 24.80
C ILE A 266 6.75 3.26 24.01
N THR A 267 6.66 4.48 23.45
CA THR A 267 5.51 4.95 22.67
C THR A 267 5.31 4.10 21.40
N LEU A 268 6.38 3.75 20.68
CA LEU A 268 6.30 2.89 19.51
C LEU A 268 5.85 1.47 19.87
N LEU A 269 6.35 0.92 20.96
CA LEU A 269 5.98 -0.41 21.44
C LEU A 269 4.51 -0.47 21.84
N THR A 270 4.04 0.47 22.66
CA THR A 270 2.64 0.54 23.11
C THR A 270 1.69 0.72 21.91
N TYR A 271 1.97 1.65 21.01
CA TYR A 271 1.20 1.83 19.79
C TYR A 271 1.12 0.54 18.97
N ARG A 272 2.24 -0.18 18.85
CA ARG A 272 2.32 -1.46 18.15
C ARG A 272 1.48 -2.55 18.79
N LEU A 273 1.51 -2.67 20.12
CA LEU A 273 0.71 -3.65 20.85
C LEU A 273 -0.78 -3.39 20.69
N PHE A 274 -1.24 -2.15 20.88
CA PHE A 274 -2.64 -1.78 20.65
C PHE A 274 -3.10 -2.05 19.19
N SER A 275 -2.24 -1.77 18.23
CA SER A 275 -2.54 -2.03 16.82
C SER A 275 -2.63 -3.52 16.51
N LYS A 276 -1.78 -4.37 17.11
CA LYS A 276 -1.81 -5.83 16.96
C LYS A 276 -3.10 -6.42 17.52
N ILE A 277 -3.46 -6.08 18.74
CA ILE A 277 -4.70 -6.52 19.39
C ILE A 277 -5.91 -6.18 18.51
N ARG A 278 -5.98 -4.93 18.04
CA ARG A 278 -7.07 -4.49 17.16
C ARG A 278 -7.15 -5.30 15.86
N ASN A 279 -6.02 -5.70 15.26
CA ASN A 279 -5.98 -6.46 14.02
C ASN A 279 -6.41 -7.93 14.21
N GLU A 280 -6.07 -8.56 15.30
CA GLU A 280 -6.45 -9.96 15.59
C GLU A 280 -7.97 -10.12 15.80
N TYR A 281 -8.58 -9.22 16.56
CA TYR A 281 -10.02 -9.26 16.86
C TYR A 281 -10.93 -8.89 15.68
N THR A 282 -10.42 -8.19 14.64
CA THR A 282 -11.28 -7.39 13.77
C THR A 282 -11.42 -7.88 12.33
N ASN A 283 -10.65 -8.87 11.90
CA ASN A 283 -10.63 -9.26 10.47
C ASN A 283 -11.95 -9.87 9.96
N LYS A 284 -12.72 -10.61 10.77
CA LYS A 284 -14.05 -11.10 10.40
C LYS A 284 -15.15 -10.07 10.67
N LEU A 285 -14.97 -9.21 11.68
CA LEU A 285 -15.97 -8.23 12.13
C LEU A 285 -16.08 -7.00 11.20
N PHE A 286 -15.08 -6.74 10.34
CA PHE A 286 -15.10 -5.55 9.48
C PHE A 286 -15.67 -5.77 8.10
N ILE A 287 -15.81 -7.00 7.62
CA ILE A 287 -16.41 -7.26 6.33
C ILE A 287 -17.92 -7.41 6.52
N LYS A 288 -18.69 -6.47 5.98
CA LYS A 288 -20.16 -6.49 5.99
C LYS A 288 -20.69 -7.55 5.00
N ASN A 289 -20.21 -7.47 3.76
CA ASN A 289 -20.53 -8.42 2.70
C ASN A 289 -19.51 -8.32 1.54
N ILE A 290 -19.59 -9.28 0.63
CA ILE A 290 -18.79 -9.31 -0.60
C ILE A 290 -19.73 -9.43 -1.78
N MET A 291 -19.70 -8.47 -2.68
CA MET A 291 -20.46 -8.45 -3.92
C MET A 291 -19.56 -8.85 -5.09
N THR A 292 -20.04 -9.66 -5.99
CA THR A 292 -19.30 -10.07 -7.19
C THR A 292 -20.10 -9.72 -8.43
N LEU A 293 -19.48 -8.91 -9.29
CA LEU A 293 -19.98 -8.56 -10.60
C LEU A 293 -19.19 -9.36 -11.64
N ASN A 294 -19.88 -10.17 -12.46
CA ASN A 294 -19.28 -10.99 -13.51
C ASN A 294 -19.68 -10.49 -14.89
N ASN A 295 -18.73 -10.38 -15.81
CA ASN A 295 -19.01 -10.07 -17.20
C ASN A 295 -19.44 -11.34 -17.95
N LYS A 296 -20.75 -11.60 -18.03
CA LYS A 296 -21.35 -12.74 -18.73
C LYS A 296 -21.27 -12.61 -20.27
N ARG A 297 -20.20 -12.11 -20.86
CA ARG A 297 -20.03 -12.23 -22.30
C ARG A 297 -19.79 -13.71 -22.61
N LYS A 298 -20.72 -14.34 -23.35
CA LYS A 298 -20.55 -15.68 -23.93
C LYS A 298 -19.18 -15.73 -24.62
N ILE A 299 -18.33 -16.66 -24.20
CA ILE A 299 -17.15 -17.05 -24.96
C ILE A 299 -17.72 -17.59 -26.26
N LYS A 300 -17.65 -16.86 -27.35
CA LYS A 300 -17.77 -17.44 -28.68
C LYS A 300 -16.56 -18.37 -28.82
N ASN A 301 -16.79 -19.66 -28.72
CA ASN A 301 -15.81 -20.65 -29.16
C ASN A 301 -15.65 -20.46 -30.66
N ASN A 302 -14.52 -20.00 -31.08
CA ASN A 302 -13.96 -20.19 -32.41
C ASN A 302 -12.73 -21.08 -32.24
#